data_3a8aa045c57057fc3442aac89fe766ed
#
_entry.id   3a8aa045c57057fc3442aac89fe766ed
#
_cell.length_a   1.000
_cell.length_b   1.000
_cell.length_c   1.000
_cell.angle_alpha   90.00
_cell.angle_beta   90.00
_cell.angle_gamma   90.00
#
_symmetry.space_group_name_H-M   'P 1'
#
loop_
_entity.id
_entity.type
_entity.pdbx_description
1 polymer ?
#
loop_
_entity_poly.entity_id
_entity_poly.type
_entity_poly.pdbx_seq_one_letter_code
_entity_poly.pdbx_strand_id
1 'polypeptide(L)'
;MSENAAGGARPVPVSVVIVDDHTIFRSGLKADLGEEVEVVGEAGTVEQAVEVIERLRPQVVLLDVHLPGGLGGGGREVLTRCAPLLGEVRFLALSVSDAAEDVVAVIRAGARGYVTKTASGPEITDAVLRVAGGDAVFSPRLAGFVLDAFGTSAVADDDLGKLSARELDVMRLIARGYSYKETAKELFISVKTVETHVSAVLRKLQLANRHELSRWAADRRIW
;
A
#
# COMPACT_ATOMS: atom_id res chain seq x y z
N MET A 1 48.54 4.02 34.58
CA MET A 1 47.11 4.38 34.61
C MET A 1 46.80 5.07 33.30
N SER A 2 46.31 4.30 32.34
CA SER A 2 45.92 4.84 31.04
C SER A 2 44.43 4.56 30.90
N GLU A 3 43.63 5.61 31.08
CA GLU A 3 42.19 5.61 30.79
C GLU A 3 41.99 5.53 29.27
N ASN A 4 41.52 4.40 28.84
CA ASN A 4 41.12 4.16 27.47
C ASN A 4 39.71 4.76 27.31
N ALA A 5 39.63 6.04 26.95
CA ALA A 5 38.38 6.71 26.55
C ALA A 5 38.00 6.16 25.16
N ALA A 6 37.25 5.02 25.15
CA ALA A 6 36.52 4.60 23.98
C ALA A 6 35.40 5.60 23.71
N GLY A 7 35.70 6.65 22.94
CA GLY A 7 34.71 7.55 22.36
C GLY A 7 33.83 6.76 21.38
N GLY A 8 32.75 6.16 21.89
CA GLY A 8 31.71 5.58 21.03
C GLY A 8 31.11 6.67 20.17
N ALA A 9 31.35 6.64 18.86
CA ALA A 9 30.66 7.50 17.91
C ALA A 9 29.15 7.26 18.11
N ARG A 10 28.38 8.32 18.45
CA ARG A 10 26.91 8.22 18.48
C ARG A 10 26.45 7.73 17.13
N PRO A 11 25.57 6.73 17.06
CA PRO A 11 25.01 6.31 15.78
C PRO A 11 24.33 7.52 15.11
N VAL A 12 24.49 7.63 13.80
CA VAL A 12 23.87 8.71 13.02
C VAL A 12 22.36 8.54 13.11
N PRO A 13 21.61 9.55 13.53
CA PRO A 13 20.15 9.45 13.63
C PRO A 13 19.51 9.10 12.27
N VAL A 14 18.40 8.36 12.32
CA VAL A 14 17.61 8.05 11.14
C VAL A 14 16.88 9.30 10.66
N SER A 15 17.12 9.73 9.42
CA SER A 15 16.46 10.90 8.84
C SER A 15 15.01 10.57 8.49
N VAL A 16 14.07 11.40 8.97
CA VAL A 16 12.62 11.18 8.82
C VAL A 16 11.94 12.42 8.26
N VAL A 17 10.99 12.20 7.35
CA VAL A 17 9.99 13.20 6.95
C VAL A 17 8.64 12.81 7.54
N ILE A 18 7.95 13.74 8.20
CA ILE A 18 6.60 13.55 8.73
C ILE A 18 5.58 14.16 7.75
N VAL A 19 4.66 13.33 7.29
CA VAL A 19 3.61 13.71 6.35
C VAL A 19 2.25 13.48 7.00
N ASP A 20 1.56 14.59 7.37
CA ASP A 20 0.27 14.59 8.05
C ASP A 20 -0.37 15.97 7.90
N ASP A 21 -1.68 16.08 7.71
CA ASP A 21 -2.35 17.38 7.55
C ASP A 21 -2.61 18.08 8.89
N HIS A 22 -2.56 17.34 10.01
CA HIS A 22 -2.77 17.86 11.34
C HIS A 22 -1.47 18.43 11.95
N THR A 23 -1.29 19.74 11.92
CA THR A 23 -0.09 20.41 12.43
C THR A 23 0.22 20.10 13.91
N ILE A 24 -0.83 20.00 14.77
CA ILE A 24 -0.67 19.66 16.18
C ILE A 24 -0.10 18.24 16.33
N PHE A 25 -0.57 17.28 15.53
CA PHE A 25 -0.05 15.92 15.56
C PHE A 25 1.41 15.88 15.13
N ARG A 26 1.78 16.56 14.02
CA ARG A 26 3.18 16.62 13.56
C ARG A 26 4.10 17.20 14.64
N SER A 27 3.69 18.32 15.28
CA SER A 27 4.48 18.96 16.32
C SER A 27 4.63 18.07 17.56
N GLY A 28 3.57 17.39 17.98
CA GLY A 28 3.60 16.45 19.09
C GLY A 28 4.51 15.26 18.79
N LEU A 29 4.30 14.63 17.62
CA LEU A 29 5.12 13.50 17.20
C LEU A 29 6.60 13.85 17.13
N LYS A 30 6.95 15.02 16.56
CA LYS A 30 8.33 15.50 16.52
C LYS A 30 8.97 15.69 17.90
N ALA A 31 8.18 16.09 18.90
CA ALA A 31 8.65 16.25 20.27
C ALA A 31 8.79 14.91 21.02
N ASP A 32 8.01 13.89 20.62
CA ASP A 32 7.94 12.60 21.29
C ASP A 32 8.89 11.53 20.68
N LEU A 33 9.43 11.79 19.48
CA LEU A 33 10.42 10.90 18.85
C LEU A 33 11.76 10.93 19.62
N GLY A 34 12.41 9.76 19.75
CA GLY A 34 13.70 9.60 20.41
C GLY A 34 14.85 10.27 19.66
N GLU A 35 15.98 10.45 20.36
CA GLU A 35 17.21 11.07 19.82
C GLU A 35 17.82 10.27 18.64
N GLU A 36 17.42 9.02 18.45
CA GLU A 36 17.84 8.16 17.33
C GLU A 36 17.17 8.53 16.00
N VAL A 37 16.21 9.46 16.03
CA VAL A 37 15.43 9.91 14.87
C VAL A 37 15.60 11.41 14.69
N GLU A 38 15.96 11.83 13.47
CA GLU A 38 16.05 13.24 13.10
C GLU A 38 14.95 13.60 12.10
N VAL A 39 14.04 14.51 12.48
CA VAL A 39 12.99 15.01 11.57
C VAL A 39 13.59 16.09 10.68
N VAL A 40 13.86 15.72 9.41
CA VAL A 40 14.50 16.59 8.41
C VAL A 40 13.50 17.37 7.56
N GLY A 41 12.19 17.02 7.61
CA GLY A 41 11.16 17.74 6.87
C GLY A 41 9.74 17.36 7.30
N GLU A 42 8.78 18.21 6.91
CA GLU A 42 7.36 18.05 7.19
C GLU A 42 6.53 18.40 5.95
N ALA A 43 5.38 17.78 5.79
CA ALA A 43 4.41 18.08 4.74
C ALA A 43 2.97 17.87 5.24
N GLY A 44 2.02 18.63 4.69
CA GLY A 44 0.61 18.57 5.06
C GLY A 44 -0.32 18.21 3.91
N THR A 45 0.20 18.07 2.68
CA THR A 45 -0.57 17.68 1.48
C THR A 45 0.22 16.70 0.63
N VAL A 46 -0.47 16.05 -0.32
CA VAL A 46 0.16 15.12 -1.26
C VAL A 46 1.26 15.80 -2.07
N GLU A 47 1.04 17.02 -2.58
CA GLU A 47 2.01 17.76 -3.39
C GLU A 47 3.27 18.10 -2.58
N GLN A 48 3.07 18.66 -1.39
CA GLN A 48 4.18 19.01 -0.48
C GLN A 48 4.98 17.76 -0.09
N ALA A 49 4.28 16.64 0.17
CA ALA A 49 4.92 15.38 0.53
C ALA A 49 5.85 14.90 -0.58
N VAL A 50 5.37 14.83 -1.81
CA VAL A 50 6.19 14.39 -2.95
C VAL A 50 7.40 15.30 -3.12
N GLU A 51 7.21 16.63 -3.13
CA GLU A 51 8.30 17.60 -3.27
C GLU A 51 9.38 17.46 -2.19
N VAL A 52 8.96 17.36 -0.92
CA VAL A 52 9.88 17.25 0.22
C VAL A 52 10.63 15.91 0.20
N ILE A 53 9.94 14.81 -0.11
CA ILE A 53 10.54 13.47 -0.19
C ILE A 53 11.57 13.40 -1.33
N GLU A 54 11.24 13.90 -2.51
CA GLU A 54 12.16 13.91 -3.65
C GLU A 54 13.40 14.74 -3.41
N ARG A 55 13.24 15.88 -2.73
CA ARG A 55 14.34 16.79 -2.41
C ARG A 55 15.26 16.27 -1.30
N LEU A 56 14.68 15.76 -0.20
CA LEU A 56 15.44 15.41 1.00
C LEU A 56 15.90 13.95 1.05
N ARG A 57 15.26 13.06 0.29
CA ARG A 57 15.57 11.62 0.26
C ARG A 57 15.75 11.02 1.67
N PRO A 58 14.77 11.15 2.58
CA PRO A 58 14.88 10.64 3.94
C PRO A 58 14.98 9.11 3.94
N GLN A 59 15.55 8.55 5.01
CA GLN A 59 15.57 7.10 5.19
C GLN A 59 14.17 6.54 5.42
N VAL A 60 13.33 7.27 6.19
CA VAL A 60 11.94 6.86 6.47
C VAL A 60 10.99 8.04 6.29
N VAL A 61 9.81 7.77 5.77
CA VAL A 61 8.67 8.69 5.72
C VAL A 61 7.58 8.15 6.64
N LEU A 62 7.20 8.93 7.64
CA LEU A 62 5.99 8.72 8.44
C LEU A 62 4.83 9.33 7.66
N LEU A 63 3.95 8.51 7.12
CA LEU A 63 2.96 8.90 6.11
C LEU A 63 1.54 8.70 6.62
N ASP A 64 0.79 9.78 6.79
CA ASP A 64 -0.66 9.67 7.01
C ASP A 64 -1.34 9.03 5.80
N VAL A 65 -2.23 8.09 6.09
CA VAL A 65 -3.05 7.42 5.06
C VAL A 65 -4.06 8.38 4.45
N HIS A 66 -4.61 9.30 5.27
CA HIS A 66 -5.67 10.23 4.89
C HIS A 66 -5.15 11.65 4.71
N LEU A 67 -4.51 11.92 3.58
CA LEU A 67 -3.96 13.24 3.25
C LEU A 67 -4.87 13.99 2.27
N PRO A 68 -5.04 15.31 2.43
CA PRO A 68 -5.67 16.16 1.42
C PRO A 68 -4.74 16.43 0.23
N GLY A 69 -5.34 16.90 -0.86
CA GLY A 69 -4.62 17.27 -2.10
C GLY A 69 -4.53 16.12 -3.09
N GLY A 70 -3.74 16.30 -4.12
CA GLY A 70 -3.57 15.36 -5.21
C GLY A 70 -4.87 15.07 -5.96
N LEU A 71 -5.01 13.85 -6.41
CA LEU A 71 -6.21 13.33 -7.10
C LEU A 71 -7.18 12.62 -6.14
N GLY A 72 -7.02 12.82 -4.82
CA GLY A 72 -7.85 12.20 -3.78
C GLY A 72 -7.37 10.82 -3.33
N GLY A 73 -6.15 10.43 -3.68
CA GLY A 73 -5.56 9.14 -3.31
C GLY A 73 -4.87 9.11 -1.94
N GLY A 74 -4.74 10.26 -1.25
CA GLY A 74 -4.14 10.37 0.06
C GLY A 74 -2.71 9.81 0.12
N GLY A 75 -2.38 9.13 1.22
CA GLY A 75 -1.05 8.52 1.40
C GLY A 75 -0.70 7.49 0.33
N ARG A 76 -1.68 6.76 -0.21
CA ARG A 76 -1.47 5.84 -1.33
C ARG A 76 -0.99 6.56 -2.59
N GLU A 77 -1.48 7.78 -2.85
CA GLU A 77 -1.03 8.58 -3.99
C GLU A 77 0.42 9.02 -3.82
N VAL A 78 0.82 9.43 -2.61
CA VAL A 78 2.22 9.76 -2.30
C VAL A 78 3.13 8.56 -2.61
N LEU A 79 2.78 7.37 -2.12
CA LEU A 79 3.52 6.13 -2.40
C LEU A 79 3.63 5.85 -3.90
N THR A 80 2.53 6.00 -4.64
CA THR A 80 2.51 5.75 -6.08
C THR A 80 3.40 6.75 -6.83
N ARG A 81 3.37 8.03 -6.47
CA ARG A 81 4.20 9.07 -7.09
C ARG A 81 5.67 8.93 -6.71
N CYS A 82 5.95 8.48 -5.50
CA CYS A 82 7.30 8.19 -5.01
C CYS A 82 7.77 6.75 -5.34
N ALA A 83 7.07 5.99 -6.17
CA ALA A 83 7.44 4.61 -6.52
C ALA A 83 8.89 4.42 -6.98
N PRO A 84 9.50 5.35 -7.76
CA PRO A 84 10.92 5.25 -8.13
C PRO A 84 11.89 5.30 -6.95
N LEU A 85 11.45 5.80 -5.79
CA LEU A 85 12.25 5.99 -4.58
C LEU A 85 12.14 4.85 -3.57
N LEU A 86 11.22 3.90 -3.76
CA LEU A 86 10.94 2.82 -2.79
C LEU A 86 12.14 1.90 -2.50
N GLY A 87 13.20 1.95 -3.32
CA GLY A 87 14.46 1.27 -3.05
C GLY A 87 15.37 1.98 -2.04
N GLU A 88 15.23 3.30 -1.91
CA GLU A 88 16.06 4.18 -1.07
C GLU A 88 15.28 4.70 0.15
N VAL A 89 14.04 5.11 -0.08
CA VAL A 89 13.14 5.70 0.94
C VAL A 89 12.13 4.66 1.37
N ARG A 90 11.99 4.45 2.68
CA ARG A 90 11.02 3.53 3.26
C ARG A 90 9.84 4.27 3.84
N PHE A 91 8.65 3.69 3.71
CA PHE A 91 7.41 4.33 4.15
C PHE A 91 6.78 3.53 5.29
N LEU A 92 6.52 4.21 6.41
CA LEU A 92 5.75 3.73 7.55
C LEU A 92 4.43 4.50 7.58
N ALA A 93 3.33 3.83 7.27
CA ALA A 93 2.01 4.43 7.27
C ALA A 93 1.51 4.69 8.70
N LEU A 94 0.92 5.86 8.92
CA LEU A 94 0.23 6.25 10.15
C LEU A 94 -1.26 6.43 9.86
N SER A 95 -2.15 5.96 10.74
CA SER A 95 -3.59 6.17 10.59
C SER A 95 -4.31 6.16 11.93
N VAL A 96 -5.45 6.84 11.99
CA VAL A 96 -6.37 6.76 13.13
C VAL A 96 -7.17 5.45 13.14
N SER A 97 -7.26 4.76 12.01
CA SER A 97 -8.02 3.53 11.80
C SER A 97 -7.09 2.35 11.50
N ASP A 98 -7.50 1.15 11.88
CA ASP A 98 -6.90 -0.13 11.51
C ASP A 98 -7.77 -0.90 10.48
N ALA A 99 -8.56 -0.17 9.67
CA ALA A 99 -9.40 -0.77 8.65
C ALA A 99 -8.55 -1.56 7.63
N ALA A 100 -8.91 -2.81 7.39
CA ALA A 100 -8.16 -3.72 6.54
C ALA A 100 -7.93 -3.19 5.12
N GLU A 101 -8.91 -2.44 4.58
CA GLU A 101 -8.85 -1.86 3.23
C GLU A 101 -7.73 -0.82 3.11
N ASP A 102 -7.62 0.08 4.10
CA ASP A 102 -6.57 1.12 4.14
C ASP A 102 -5.18 0.49 4.28
N VAL A 103 -5.05 -0.49 5.19
CA VAL A 103 -3.80 -1.22 5.41
C VAL A 103 -3.33 -1.89 4.11
N VAL A 104 -4.21 -2.67 3.48
CA VAL A 104 -3.88 -3.40 2.25
C VAL A 104 -3.54 -2.43 1.11
N ALA A 105 -4.25 -1.31 1.01
CA ALA A 105 -4.03 -0.33 -0.06
C ALA A 105 -2.63 0.30 0.01
N VAL A 106 -2.18 0.75 1.20
CA VAL A 106 -0.86 1.38 1.35
C VAL A 106 0.28 0.37 1.28
N ILE A 107 0.09 -0.86 1.78
CA ILE A 107 1.09 -1.92 1.66
C ILE A 107 1.30 -2.32 0.21
N ARG A 108 0.23 -2.49 -0.56
CA ARG A 108 0.33 -2.75 -2.02
C ARG A 108 1.02 -1.62 -2.78
N ALA A 109 0.87 -0.38 -2.31
CA ALA A 109 1.55 0.77 -2.87
C ALA A 109 3.03 0.88 -2.46
N GLY A 110 3.52 0.04 -1.53
CA GLY A 110 4.94 -0.06 -1.16
C GLY A 110 5.29 0.37 0.26
N ALA A 111 4.31 0.64 1.14
CA ALA A 111 4.60 0.89 2.55
C ALA A 111 5.20 -0.37 3.20
N ARG A 112 6.23 -0.17 4.04
CA ARG A 112 6.93 -1.24 4.78
C ARG A 112 6.34 -1.50 6.15
N GLY A 113 5.42 -0.66 6.60
CA GLY A 113 4.77 -0.85 7.88
C GLY A 113 3.53 -0.01 8.02
N TYR A 114 2.79 -0.30 9.08
CA TYR A 114 1.56 0.40 9.43
C TYR A 114 1.43 0.47 10.96
N VAL A 115 1.27 1.68 11.49
CA VAL A 115 1.11 1.96 12.91
C VAL A 115 -0.10 2.88 13.09
N THR A 116 -0.87 2.67 14.14
CA THR A 116 -1.98 3.58 14.47
C THR A 116 -1.45 4.84 15.16
N LYS A 117 -2.09 5.98 14.92
CA LYS A 117 -1.75 7.27 15.57
C LYS A 117 -1.98 7.28 17.08
N THR A 118 -2.51 6.17 17.65
CA THR A 118 -2.62 5.96 19.09
C THR A 118 -1.36 5.37 19.72
N ALA A 119 -0.37 4.96 18.92
CA ALA A 119 0.91 4.50 19.42
C ALA A 119 1.69 5.65 20.08
N SER A 120 2.44 5.32 21.11
CA SER A 120 3.29 6.27 21.83
C SER A 120 4.55 6.66 21.00
N GLY A 121 5.18 7.79 21.33
CA GLY A 121 6.41 8.21 20.70
C GLY A 121 7.52 7.15 20.69
N PRO A 122 7.80 6.46 21.81
CA PRO A 122 8.75 5.34 21.84
C PRO A 122 8.39 4.18 20.91
N GLU A 123 7.10 3.82 20.80
CA GLU A 123 6.65 2.76 19.88
C GLU A 123 6.83 3.16 18.42
N ILE A 124 6.56 4.44 18.08
CA ILE A 124 6.79 4.96 16.73
C ILE A 124 8.28 5.04 16.44
N THR A 125 9.12 5.43 17.41
CA THR A 125 10.58 5.44 17.29
C THR A 125 11.11 4.03 16.98
N ASP A 126 10.71 3.01 17.74
CA ASP A 126 11.09 1.61 17.47
C ASP A 126 10.66 1.18 16.06
N ALA A 127 9.42 1.51 15.68
CA ALA A 127 8.91 1.21 14.35
C ALA A 127 9.74 1.87 13.23
N VAL A 128 10.14 3.14 13.40
CA VAL A 128 11.02 3.86 12.47
C VAL A 128 12.36 3.17 12.34
N LEU A 129 13.00 2.84 13.45
CA LEU A 129 14.33 2.18 13.45
C LEU A 129 14.28 0.82 12.75
N ARG A 130 13.26 0.02 13.03
CA ARG A 130 13.07 -1.29 12.39
C ARG A 130 12.80 -1.16 10.90
N VAL A 131 11.94 -0.23 10.49
CA VAL A 131 11.69 0.05 9.07
C VAL A 131 12.97 0.55 8.40
N ALA A 132 13.74 1.43 9.04
CA ALA A 132 15.04 1.88 8.55
C ALA A 132 16.03 0.72 8.39
N GLY A 133 15.97 -0.29 9.27
CA GLY A 133 16.74 -1.54 9.16
C GLY A 133 16.29 -2.47 8.04
N GLY A 134 15.11 -2.24 7.45
CA GLY A 134 14.54 -3.06 6.38
C GLY A 134 13.45 -4.02 6.82
N ASP A 135 13.10 -4.05 8.10
CA ASP A 135 12.02 -4.87 8.63
C ASP A 135 10.64 -4.38 8.17
N ALA A 136 9.68 -5.28 8.17
CA ALA A 136 8.27 -4.92 8.05
C ALA A 136 7.66 -4.77 9.47
N VAL A 137 6.90 -3.69 9.69
CA VAL A 137 6.33 -3.37 11.00
C VAL A 137 4.80 -3.35 10.94
N PHE A 138 4.17 -4.32 11.61
CA PHE A 138 2.72 -4.42 11.72
C PHE A 138 2.35 -4.93 13.11
N SER A 139 1.18 -4.51 13.64
CA SER A 139 0.59 -5.20 14.78
C SER A 139 0.23 -6.65 14.37
N PRO A 140 0.17 -7.61 15.31
CA PRO A 140 -0.21 -8.99 15.00
C PRO A 140 -1.55 -9.11 14.27
N ARG A 141 -2.52 -8.24 14.61
CA ARG A 141 -3.82 -8.17 13.95
C ARG A 141 -3.70 -7.73 12.49
N LEU A 142 -2.89 -6.70 12.21
CA LEU A 142 -2.69 -6.18 10.87
C LEU A 142 -1.88 -7.13 9.99
N ALA A 143 -0.93 -7.86 10.58
CA ALA A 143 -0.17 -8.90 9.89
C ALA A 143 -1.11 -10.00 9.33
N GLY A 144 -2.19 -10.36 10.04
CA GLY A 144 -3.21 -11.27 9.54
C GLY A 144 -3.88 -10.74 8.26
N PHE A 145 -4.32 -9.47 8.24
CA PHE A 145 -4.93 -8.86 7.05
C PHE A 145 -3.95 -8.79 5.86
N VAL A 146 -2.68 -8.51 6.15
CA VAL A 146 -1.63 -8.49 5.12
C VAL A 146 -1.45 -9.89 4.54
N LEU A 147 -1.31 -10.91 5.39
CA LEU A 147 -1.17 -12.30 4.95
C LEU A 147 -2.38 -12.78 4.14
N ASP A 148 -3.60 -12.48 4.60
CA ASP A 148 -4.83 -12.82 3.88
C ASP A 148 -4.91 -12.11 2.52
N ALA A 149 -4.56 -10.83 2.48
CA ALA A 149 -4.60 -10.03 1.24
C ALA A 149 -3.53 -10.45 0.22
N PHE A 150 -2.35 -10.88 0.68
CA PHE A 150 -1.26 -11.32 -0.19
C PHE A 150 -1.25 -12.84 -0.39
N GLY A 151 -1.73 -13.63 0.58
CA GLY A 151 -1.89 -15.08 0.43
C GLY A 151 -2.93 -15.46 -0.63
N THR A 152 -4.02 -14.68 -0.73
CA THR A 152 -5.02 -14.83 -1.79
C THR A 152 -4.58 -14.17 -3.12
N SER A 153 -3.74 -13.13 -3.09
CA SER A 153 -3.28 -12.41 -4.29
C SER A 153 -2.18 -13.14 -5.05
N ALA A 154 -1.30 -13.89 -4.39
CA ALA A 154 -0.22 -14.60 -5.11
C ALA A 154 -0.75 -15.65 -6.07
N VAL A 155 -1.91 -16.26 -5.76
CA VAL A 155 -2.59 -17.22 -6.67
C VAL A 155 -3.51 -16.49 -7.66
N ALA A 156 -4.09 -15.32 -7.27
CA ALA A 156 -5.02 -14.59 -8.13
C ALA A 156 -4.31 -13.72 -9.18
N ASP A 157 -3.15 -13.14 -8.86
CA ASP A 157 -2.39 -12.31 -9.82
C ASP A 157 -1.76 -13.15 -10.95
N ASP A 158 -1.31 -14.37 -10.64
CA ASP A 158 -0.78 -15.28 -11.67
C ASP A 158 -1.88 -15.71 -12.65
N ASP A 159 -3.09 -15.91 -12.18
CA ASP A 159 -4.24 -16.31 -13.01
C ASP A 159 -4.80 -15.12 -13.81
N LEU A 160 -4.92 -13.94 -13.21
CA LEU A 160 -5.37 -12.73 -13.91
C LEU A 160 -4.35 -12.24 -14.93
N GLY A 161 -3.06 -12.41 -14.66
CA GLY A 161 -1.99 -12.12 -15.59
C GLY A 161 -2.03 -12.94 -16.88
N LYS A 162 -2.72 -14.07 -16.88
CA LYS A 162 -2.96 -14.91 -18.09
C LYS A 162 -4.04 -14.34 -19.00
N LEU A 163 -4.87 -13.41 -18.50
CA LEU A 163 -5.96 -12.81 -19.26
C LEU A 163 -5.50 -11.55 -19.99
N SER A 164 -5.93 -11.39 -21.24
CA SER A 164 -5.80 -10.10 -21.93
C SER A 164 -6.73 -9.06 -21.30
N ALA A 165 -6.46 -7.77 -21.52
CA ALA A 165 -7.29 -6.67 -21.02
C ALA A 165 -8.78 -6.89 -21.41
N ARG A 166 -9.04 -7.34 -22.64
CA ARG A 166 -10.41 -7.57 -23.12
C ARG A 166 -11.09 -8.79 -22.48
N GLU A 167 -10.35 -9.85 -22.23
CA GLU A 167 -10.82 -11.02 -21.48
C GLU A 167 -11.15 -10.65 -20.03
N LEU A 168 -10.35 -9.77 -19.41
CA LEU A 168 -10.57 -9.28 -18.07
C LEU A 168 -11.83 -8.42 -17.97
N ASP A 169 -12.09 -7.51 -18.94
CA ASP A 169 -13.31 -6.71 -19.00
C ASP A 169 -14.56 -7.59 -19.11
N VAL A 170 -14.52 -8.58 -20.00
CA VAL A 170 -15.62 -9.55 -20.18
C VAL A 170 -15.83 -10.35 -18.89
N MET A 171 -14.76 -10.86 -18.28
CA MET A 171 -14.80 -11.65 -17.06
C MET A 171 -15.45 -10.86 -15.91
N ARG A 172 -15.09 -9.61 -15.69
CA ARG A 172 -15.65 -8.73 -14.64
C ARG A 172 -17.17 -8.55 -14.79
N LEU A 173 -17.66 -8.30 -16.00
CA LEU A 173 -19.11 -8.14 -16.25
C LEU A 173 -19.86 -9.45 -16.02
N ILE A 174 -19.32 -10.57 -16.48
CA ILE A 174 -19.92 -11.89 -16.25
C ILE A 174 -19.94 -12.22 -14.75
N ALA A 175 -18.87 -11.90 -14.01
CA ALA A 175 -18.79 -12.09 -12.56
C ALA A 175 -19.86 -11.30 -11.81
N ARG A 176 -20.17 -10.08 -12.26
CA ARG A 176 -21.26 -9.23 -11.74
C ARG A 176 -22.65 -9.73 -12.09
N GLY A 177 -22.80 -10.80 -12.86
CA GLY A 177 -24.08 -11.40 -13.23
C GLY A 177 -24.64 -10.95 -14.58
N TYR A 178 -23.95 -10.09 -15.34
CA TYR A 178 -24.38 -9.65 -16.67
C TYR A 178 -24.53 -10.84 -17.62
N SER A 179 -25.61 -10.86 -18.40
CA SER A 179 -25.78 -11.82 -19.50
C SER A 179 -24.83 -11.50 -20.66
N TYR A 180 -24.62 -12.45 -21.55
CA TYR A 180 -23.78 -12.22 -22.74
C TYR A 180 -24.29 -11.06 -23.63
N LYS A 181 -25.62 -10.86 -23.69
CA LYS A 181 -26.23 -9.76 -24.44
C LYS A 181 -25.93 -8.40 -23.79
N GLU A 182 -26.04 -8.33 -22.46
CA GLU A 182 -25.73 -7.11 -21.69
C GLU A 182 -24.23 -6.80 -21.75
N THR A 183 -23.37 -7.79 -21.58
CA THR A 183 -21.91 -7.67 -21.72
C THR A 183 -21.53 -7.18 -23.12
N ALA A 184 -22.16 -7.73 -24.16
CA ALA A 184 -21.94 -7.31 -25.54
C ALA A 184 -22.30 -5.84 -25.77
N LYS A 185 -23.44 -5.39 -25.20
CA LYS A 185 -23.89 -4.00 -25.26
C LYS A 185 -22.93 -3.08 -24.51
N GLU A 186 -22.54 -3.43 -23.31
CA GLU A 186 -21.66 -2.62 -22.45
C GLU A 186 -20.27 -2.42 -23.08
N LEU A 187 -19.74 -3.46 -23.70
CA LEU A 187 -18.42 -3.45 -24.30
C LEU A 187 -18.38 -3.09 -25.79
N PHE A 188 -19.55 -2.77 -26.39
CA PHE A 188 -19.68 -2.44 -27.81
C PHE A 188 -19.12 -3.52 -28.75
N ILE A 189 -19.39 -4.81 -28.45
CA ILE A 189 -18.96 -5.97 -29.25
C ILE A 189 -20.14 -6.90 -29.55
N SER A 190 -19.93 -7.89 -30.43
CA SER A 190 -20.95 -8.89 -30.70
C SER A 190 -21.09 -9.91 -29.57
N VAL A 191 -22.30 -10.50 -29.42
CA VAL A 191 -22.52 -11.62 -28.48
C VAL A 191 -21.57 -12.77 -28.76
N LYS A 192 -21.30 -13.04 -30.04
CA LYS A 192 -20.37 -14.09 -30.47
C LYS A 192 -18.92 -13.80 -30.00
N THR A 193 -18.53 -12.54 -29.99
CA THR A 193 -17.23 -12.11 -29.46
C THR A 193 -17.15 -12.31 -27.94
N VAL A 194 -18.24 -12.03 -27.20
CA VAL A 194 -18.32 -12.29 -25.75
C VAL A 194 -18.18 -13.79 -25.47
N GLU A 195 -18.89 -14.67 -26.22
CA GLU A 195 -18.77 -16.11 -26.08
C GLU A 195 -17.33 -16.59 -26.28
N THR A 196 -16.64 -16.04 -27.28
CA THR A 196 -15.23 -16.36 -27.56
C THR A 196 -14.33 -15.97 -26.39
N HIS A 197 -14.49 -14.75 -25.85
CA HIS A 197 -13.71 -14.31 -24.69
C HIS A 197 -14.03 -15.12 -23.44
N VAL A 198 -15.29 -15.40 -23.14
CA VAL A 198 -15.67 -16.25 -22.00
C VAL A 198 -15.05 -17.65 -22.12
N SER A 199 -15.10 -18.27 -23.30
CA SER A 199 -14.46 -19.55 -23.52
C SER A 199 -12.94 -19.53 -23.31
N ALA A 200 -12.30 -18.45 -23.75
CA ALA A 200 -10.86 -18.24 -23.51
C ALA A 200 -10.53 -18.06 -22.03
N VAL A 201 -11.34 -17.27 -21.31
CA VAL A 201 -11.21 -17.05 -19.86
C VAL A 201 -11.36 -18.38 -19.11
N LEU A 202 -12.42 -19.13 -19.36
CA LEU A 202 -12.68 -20.41 -18.70
C LEU A 202 -11.51 -21.38 -18.90
N ARG A 203 -11.01 -21.47 -20.12
CA ARG A 203 -9.83 -22.31 -20.44
C ARG A 203 -8.57 -21.86 -19.70
N LYS A 204 -8.28 -20.55 -19.66
CA LYS A 204 -7.08 -20.00 -19.04
C LYS A 204 -7.11 -20.12 -17.52
N LEU A 205 -8.29 -19.99 -16.92
CA LEU A 205 -8.50 -20.12 -15.48
C LEU A 205 -8.83 -21.58 -15.06
N GLN A 206 -8.87 -22.53 -16.02
CA GLN A 206 -9.20 -23.94 -15.80
C GLN A 206 -10.56 -24.15 -15.13
N LEU A 207 -11.56 -23.35 -15.51
CA LEU A 207 -12.93 -23.42 -15.01
C LEU A 207 -13.84 -24.11 -16.03
N ALA A 208 -14.78 -24.91 -15.56
CA ALA A 208 -15.64 -25.69 -16.43
C ALA A 208 -16.81 -24.88 -17.01
N ASN A 209 -17.31 -23.87 -16.30
CA ASN A 209 -18.49 -23.12 -16.70
C ASN A 209 -18.58 -21.74 -16.07
N ARG A 210 -19.57 -20.94 -16.54
CA ARG A 210 -19.86 -19.59 -16.06
C ARG A 210 -20.14 -19.51 -14.55
N HIS A 211 -20.80 -20.51 -13.98
CA HIS A 211 -21.14 -20.51 -12.56
C HIS A 211 -19.88 -20.65 -11.69
N GLU A 212 -18.95 -21.48 -12.13
CA GLU A 212 -17.63 -21.58 -11.50
C GLU A 212 -16.85 -20.28 -11.62
N LEU A 213 -16.92 -19.60 -12.79
CA LEU A 213 -16.29 -18.29 -12.98
C LEU A 213 -16.86 -17.26 -12.01
N SER A 214 -18.20 -17.21 -11.85
CA SER A 214 -18.81 -16.26 -10.91
C SER A 214 -18.43 -16.56 -9.46
N ARG A 215 -18.38 -17.82 -9.07
CA ARG A 215 -17.91 -18.23 -7.73
C ARG A 215 -16.42 -17.91 -7.54
N TRP A 216 -15.60 -18.27 -8.51
CA TRP A 216 -14.16 -18.00 -8.50
C TRP A 216 -13.84 -16.50 -8.36
N ALA A 217 -14.59 -15.63 -9.04
CA ALA A 217 -14.47 -14.19 -8.95
C ALA A 217 -15.01 -13.64 -7.62
N ALA A 218 -16.11 -14.22 -7.09
CA ALA A 218 -16.67 -13.86 -5.79
C ALA A 218 -15.70 -14.16 -4.64
N ASP A 219 -15.12 -15.35 -4.63
CA ASP A 219 -14.14 -15.79 -3.62
C ASP A 219 -12.90 -14.88 -3.60
N ARG A 220 -12.56 -14.28 -4.74
CA ARG A 220 -11.42 -13.39 -4.93
C ARG A 220 -11.77 -11.89 -4.91
N ARG A 221 -13.05 -11.55 -4.72
CA ARG A 221 -13.57 -10.16 -4.72
C ARG A 221 -13.19 -9.35 -5.97
N ILE A 222 -13.22 -9.99 -7.14
CA ILE A 222 -12.89 -9.39 -8.43
C ILE A 222 -14.18 -8.87 -9.09
N TRP A 223 -14.50 -7.59 -8.88
CA TRP A 223 -15.64 -6.89 -9.50
C TRP A 223 -15.21 -5.61 -10.21
#